data_0f1134fc24c0cc276dd9ddfe61293a6e
#
_entry.id   0f1134fc24c0cc276dd9ddfe61293a6e
#
_cell.length_a   1.000
_cell.length_b   1.000
_cell.length_c   1.000
_cell.angle_alpha   90.00
_cell.angle_beta   90.00
_cell.angle_gamma   90.00
#
_symmetry.space_group_name_H-M   'P 1'
#
loop_
_entity.id
_entity.type
_entity.pdbx_description
1 polymer ?
#
loop_
_entity_poly.entity_id
_entity_poly.type
_entity_poly.pdbx_seq_one_letter_code
_entity_poly.pdbx_strand_id
1 'polypeptide(L)'
;MISVISALHECSAQESFSSKGVQEEKELEPKLNKELKDIIKVPIYDERHLMLRQLSIKLAASNPESAWELSKKIPFVPDRIAFSVPLMRQWGREDPLKALERSRDLPDGELRLMVANSALEGWAKKAPLEALQWASVNLSASYRRTAYAQIGEVWVRSGGGAKAADWGMNLSNEIERIFYVAEVLENWAEILPMDAANWVSKLPPGKFHDLMISKAVYVWVQHYPKTAAEWIVLSQDYHWLLPNAVGKWARFDHIAASAWLSLIADEHLSELCHAAIVTEWAIYNPAAAYKWSESNLKGEQLTNARRIILGNWTADYPLEVLIWSQDLKPQEKRMSALEVIFETWSLTDLTACKDWVKKQKAGLEKDICLSRLADTLMESDPEEAAGLALSIENPSVKKMSLAQIIENWKRTEPEKANAWTQKHPNVLNSVKP
;
A
#
# COMPACT_ATOMS: atom_id res chain seq x y z
N MET A 1 -8.52 -41.59 -67.74
CA MET A 1 -7.71 -40.49 -68.31
C MET A 1 -8.15 -39.09 -67.79
N ILE A 2 -9.38 -38.95 -67.30
CA ILE A 2 -9.89 -37.65 -66.75
C ILE A 2 -9.41 -37.37 -65.33
N SER A 3 -9.11 -38.41 -64.53
CA SER A 3 -8.67 -38.30 -63.13
C SER A 3 -7.21 -37.84 -62.92
N VAL A 4 -6.34 -38.03 -63.90
CA VAL A 4 -4.91 -37.65 -63.82
C VAL A 4 -4.69 -36.18 -64.21
N ILE A 5 -5.56 -35.60 -65.06
CA ILE A 5 -5.46 -34.20 -65.47
C ILE A 5 -5.93 -33.24 -64.35
N SER A 6 -6.89 -33.66 -63.49
CA SER A 6 -7.35 -32.89 -62.36
C SER A 6 -6.27 -32.78 -61.27
N ALA A 7 -5.55 -33.89 -60.95
CA ALA A 7 -4.47 -33.92 -59.99
C ALA A 7 -3.23 -33.08 -60.40
N LEU A 8 -2.95 -33.02 -61.69
CA LEU A 8 -1.85 -32.19 -62.22
C LEU A 8 -2.19 -30.70 -62.25
N HIS A 9 -3.47 -30.30 -62.35
CA HIS A 9 -3.90 -28.92 -62.23
C HIS A 9 -3.91 -28.42 -60.78
N GLU A 10 -4.27 -29.28 -59.82
CA GLU A 10 -4.19 -28.93 -58.38
C GLU A 10 -2.73 -28.85 -57.92
N CYS A 11 -1.83 -29.70 -58.38
CA CYS A 11 -0.41 -29.63 -58.04
C CYS A 11 0.26 -28.40 -58.62
N SER A 12 -0.06 -28.01 -59.87
CA SER A 12 0.49 -26.80 -60.51
C SER A 12 -0.07 -25.50 -59.89
N ALA A 13 -1.30 -25.50 -59.38
CA ALA A 13 -1.88 -24.36 -58.66
C ALA A 13 -1.25 -24.22 -57.29
N GLN A 14 -0.99 -25.30 -56.53
CA GLN A 14 -0.28 -25.27 -55.25
C GLN A 14 1.17 -24.83 -55.42
N GLU A 15 1.91 -25.27 -56.45
CA GLU A 15 3.28 -24.85 -56.73
C GLU A 15 3.33 -23.36 -57.13
N SER A 16 2.34 -22.86 -57.88
CA SER A 16 2.30 -21.42 -58.28
C SER A 16 1.91 -20.50 -57.12
N PHE A 17 1.10 -20.96 -56.16
CA PHE A 17 0.83 -20.20 -54.94
C PHE A 17 2.05 -20.21 -54.02
N SER A 18 2.75 -21.34 -53.87
CA SER A 18 3.98 -21.41 -53.07
C SER A 18 5.11 -20.57 -53.66
N SER A 19 5.29 -20.54 -54.97
CA SER A 19 6.36 -19.74 -55.61
C SER A 19 6.11 -18.22 -55.58
N LYS A 20 4.84 -17.80 -55.68
CA LYS A 20 4.49 -16.35 -55.52
C LYS A 20 4.70 -15.86 -54.08
N GLY A 21 4.31 -16.64 -53.08
CA GLY A 21 4.52 -16.30 -51.67
C GLY A 21 6.00 -16.17 -51.31
N VAL A 22 6.84 -17.09 -51.80
CA VAL A 22 8.31 -17.04 -51.58
C VAL A 22 8.97 -15.84 -52.34
N GLN A 23 8.40 -15.44 -53.45
CA GLN A 23 8.93 -14.29 -54.20
C GLN A 23 8.53 -12.96 -53.59
N GLU A 24 7.29 -12.83 -53.08
CA GLU A 24 6.81 -11.69 -52.31
C GLU A 24 7.58 -11.51 -50.97
N GLU A 25 7.88 -12.59 -50.26
CA GLU A 25 8.72 -12.55 -49.04
C GLU A 25 10.15 -12.05 -49.36
N LYS A 26 10.76 -12.52 -50.45
CA LYS A 26 12.12 -12.08 -50.86
C LYS A 26 12.21 -10.61 -51.23
N GLU A 27 11.14 -9.99 -51.73
CA GLU A 27 11.08 -8.55 -51.99
C GLU A 27 10.71 -7.69 -50.79
N LEU A 28 9.97 -8.25 -49.84
CA LEU A 28 9.51 -7.56 -48.64
C LEU A 28 10.65 -7.35 -47.63
N GLU A 29 11.51 -8.33 -47.45
CA GLU A 29 12.62 -8.27 -46.47
C GLU A 29 13.60 -7.11 -46.67
N PRO A 30 14.06 -6.75 -47.87
CA PRO A 30 14.90 -5.58 -48.08
C PRO A 30 14.22 -4.26 -47.75
N LYS A 31 12.91 -4.12 -48.06
CA LYS A 31 12.12 -2.91 -47.73
C LYS A 31 11.97 -2.72 -46.24
N LEU A 32 11.65 -3.79 -45.53
CA LEU A 32 11.51 -3.78 -44.07
C LEU A 32 12.84 -3.49 -43.35
N ASN A 33 13.92 -4.08 -43.82
CA ASN A 33 15.27 -3.80 -43.29
C ASN A 33 15.66 -2.32 -43.52
N LYS A 34 15.26 -1.71 -44.61
CA LYS A 34 15.48 -0.28 -44.87
C LYS A 34 14.64 0.59 -43.97
N GLU A 35 13.33 0.32 -43.84
CA GLU A 35 12.42 1.05 -42.97
C GLU A 35 12.90 1.00 -41.51
N LEU A 36 13.29 -0.18 -41.00
CA LEU A 36 13.87 -0.34 -39.65
C LEU A 36 15.14 0.50 -39.47
N LYS A 37 16.07 0.46 -40.43
CA LYS A 37 17.32 1.25 -40.37
C LYS A 37 17.06 2.76 -40.35
N ASP A 38 16.04 3.23 -41.05
CA ASP A 38 15.68 4.63 -41.04
C ASP A 38 15.05 5.06 -39.73
N ILE A 39 14.19 4.21 -39.11
CA ILE A 39 13.62 4.45 -37.78
C ILE A 39 14.71 4.47 -36.70
N ILE A 40 15.67 3.55 -36.73
CA ILE A 40 16.75 3.49 -35.71
C ILE A 40 17.61 4.76 -35.73
N LYS A 41 17.70 5.47 -36.86
CA LYS A 41 18.45 6.74 -36.96
C LYS A 41 17.70 7.94 -36.37
N VAL A 42 16.41 7.83 -36.06
CA VAL A 42 15.63 8.91 -35.45
C VAL A 42 16.25 9.27 -34.08
N PRO A 43 16.70 10.53 -33.90
CA PRO A 43 17.45 10.89 -32.68
C PRO A 43 16.56 11.03 -31.46
N ILE A 44 15.27 11.36 -31.65
CA ILE A 44 14.32 11.54 -30.55
C ILE A 44 13.84 10.19 -30.08
N TYR A 45 14.15 9.86 -28.82
CA TYR A 45 13.90 8.56 -28.20
C TYR A 45 12.41 8.16 -28.24
N ASP A 46 11.51 9.02 -27.78
CA ASP A 46 10.07 8.74 -27.72
C ASP A 46 9.45 8.58 -29.11
N GLU A 47 9.87 9.39 -30.07
CA GLU A 47 9.42 9.29 -31.47
C GLU A 47 9.88 7.97 -32.10
N ARG A 48 11.17 7.62 -31.91
CA ARG A 48 11.73 6.35 -32.38
C ARG A 48 10.99 5.17 -31.84
N HIS A 49 10.72 5.15 -30.50
CA HIS A 49 9.97 4.08 -29.84
C HIS A 49 8.52 3.97 -30.34
N LEU A 50 7.86 5.11 -30.60
CA LEU A 50 6.52 5.12 -31.20
C LEU A 50 6.53 4.49 -32.57
N MET A 51 7.49 4.86 -33.42
CA MET A 51 7.63 4.32 -34.79
C MET A 51 7.95 2.81 -34.77
N LEU A 52 8.86 2.36 -33.88
CA LEU A 52 9.16 0.94 -33.71
C LEU A 52 7.93 0.15 -33.28
N ARG A 53 7.14 0.67 -32.37
CA ARG A 53 5.89 0.05 -31.91
C ARG A 53 4.86 -0.03 -33.04
N GLN A 54 4.69 1.02 -33.82
CA GLN A 54 3.75 1.04 -34.96
C GLN A 54 4.15 0.03 -36.03
N LEU A 55 5.45 -0.01 -36.38
CA LEU A 55 5.97 -0.98 -37.33
C LEU A 55 5.78 -2.41 -36.84
N SER A 56 6.08 -2.69 -35.57
CA SER A 56 5.94 -4.02 -35.00
C SER A 56 4.49 -4.54 -34.99
N ILE A 57 3.52 -3.69 -34.63
CA ILE A 57 2.09 -4.04 -34.65
C ILE A 57 1.61 -4.32 -36.09
N LYS A 58 2.02 -3.49 -37.05
CA LYS A 58 1.69 -3.70 -38.45
C LYS A 58 2.21 -5.02 -38.97
N LEU A 59 3.46 -5.37 -38.66
CA LEU A 59 4.09 -6.60 -39.08
C LEU A 59 3.55 -7.85 -38.36
N ALA A 60 3.19 -7.70 -37.09
CA ALA A 60 2.59 -8.79 -36.30
C ALA A 60 1.31 -9.33 -36.96
N ALA A 61 0.54 -8.50 -37.65
CA ALA A 61 -0.71 -8.90 -38.30
C ALA A 61 -0.47 -9.58 -39.66
N SER A 62 0.63 -9.32 -40.35
CA SER A 62 0.89 -9.81 -41.69
C SER A 62 1.95 -10.92 -41.76
N ASN A 63 3.07 -10.72 -41.09
CA ASN A 63 4.19 -11.67 -41.06
C ASN A 63 4.97 -11.58 -39.75
N PRO A 64 4.45 -12.19 -38.65
CA PRO A 64 5.05 -12.14 -37.34
C PRO A 64 6.43 -12.82 -37.27
N GLU A 65 6.68 -13.86 -38.05
CA GLU A 65 7.97 -14.56 -38.09
C GLU A 65 9.08 -13.64 -38.63
N SER A 66 8.84 -13.01 -39.77
CA SER A 66 9.82 -12.06 -40.34
C SER A 66 10.03 -10.87 -39.43
N ALA A 67 8.96 -10.39 -38.73
CA ALA A 67 9.09 -9.33 -37.74
C ALA A 67 9.94 -9.76 -36.55
N TRP A 68 9.81 -11.02 -36.10
CA TRP A 68 10.65 -11.55 -35.05
C TRP A 68 12.13 -11.59 -35.44
N GLU A 69 12.44 -12.10 -36.62
CA GLU A 69 13.82 -12.08 -37.14
C GLU A 69 14.37 -10.66 -37.30
N LEU A 70 13.50 -9.71 -37.68
CA LEU A 70 13.87 -8.31 -37.80
C LEU A 70 14.21 -7.71 -36.41
N SER A 71 13.48 -8.11 -35.34
CA SER A 71 13.74 -7.64 -33.97
C SER A 71 15.13 -7.99 -33.46
N LYS A 72 15.66 -9.15 -33.87
CA LYS A 72 17.01 -9.62 -33.48
C LYS A 72 18.13 -8.73 -34.08
N LYS A 73 17.83 -7.99 -35.16
CA LYS A 73 18.78 -7.07 -35.82
C LYS A 73 18.84 -5.70 -35.14
N ILE A 74 17.98 -5.41 -34.16
CA ILE A 74 17.99 -4.14 -33.43
C ILE A 74 19.08 -4.20 -32.34
N PRO A 75 20.14 -3.37 -32.45
CA PRO A 75 21.29 -3.50 -31.55
C PRO A 75 21.01 -2.96 -30.13
N PHE A 76 20.28 -1.85 -30.03
CA PHE A 76 20.01 -1.18 -28.77
C PHE A 76 18.83 -1.86 -28.04
N VAL A 77 19.09 -2.33 -26.82
CA VAL A 77 18.11 -3.15 -26.06
C VAL A 77 16.77 -2.45 -25.83
N PRO A 78 16.70 -1.16 -25.42
CA PRO A 78 15.42 -0.47 -25.28
C PRO A 78 14.61 -0.39 -26.58
N ASP A 79 15.26 -0.15 -27.71
CA ASP A 79 14.61 -0.14 -29.03
C ASP A 79 14.09 -1.53 -29.39
N ARG A 80 14.86 -2.58 -29.08
CA ARG A 80 14.45 -3.97 -29.26
C ARG A 80 13.22 -4.31 -28.41
N ILE A 81 13.17 -3.85 -27.16
CA ILE A 81 12.00 -4.01 -26.29
C ILE A 81 10.78 -3.30 -26.88
N ALA A 82 10.96 -2.03 -27.33
CA ALA A 82 9.89 -1.23 -27.93
C ALA A 82 9.28 -1.88 -29.17
N PHE A 83 10.06 -2.68 -29.90
CA PHE A 83 9.61 -3.44 -31.06
C PHE A 83 9.05 -4.81 -30.68
N SER A 84 9.78 -5.60 -29.89
CA SER A 84 9.47 -7.01 -29.63
C SER A 84 8.23 -7.21 -28.73
N VAL A 85 8.04 -6.36 -27.72
CA VAL A 85 6.92 -6.49 -26.77
C VAL A 85 5.55 -6.34 -27.46
N PRO A 86 5.28 -5.29 -28.26
CA PRO A 86 4.01 -5.19 -28.97
C PRO A 86 3.84 -6.27 -30.05
N LEU A 87 4.94 -6.66 -30.72
CA LEU A 87 4.93 -7.78 -31.67
C LEU A 87 4.41 -9.06 -31.00
N MET A 88 5.05 -9.46 -29.90
CA MET A 88 4.71 -10.70 -29.20
C MET A 88 3.30 -10.66 -28.59
N ARG A 89 2.86 -9.49 -28.12
CA ARG A 89 1.47 -9.32 -27.64
C ARG A 89 0.45 -9.54 -28.74
N GLN A 90 0.67 -8.98 -29.93
CA GLN A 90 -0.24 -9.17 -31.06
C GLN A 90 -0.17 -10.61 -31.61
N TRP A 91 1.04 -11.15 -31.74
CA TRP A 91 1.24 -12.53 -32.16
C TRP A 91 0.62 -13.54 -31.18
N GLY A 92 0.80 -13.33 -29.87
CA GLY A 92 0.18 -14.14 -28.84
C GLY A 92 -1.35 -14.11 -28.85
N ARG A 93 -1.97 -13.09 -29.42
CA ARG A 93 -3.41 -13.05 -29.63
C ARG A 93 -3.86 -13.97 -30.77
N GLU A 94 -3.05 -14.13 -31.81
CA GLU A 94 -3.41 -14.91 -32.99
C GLU A 94 -2.87 -16.36 -32.95
N ASP A 95 -1.60 -16.55 -32.62
CA ASP A 95 -0.93 -17.83 -32.47
C ASP A 95 -0.01 -17.84 -31.25
N PRO A 96 -0.58 -18.05 -30.04
CA PRO A 96 0.15 -17.93 -28.80
C PRO A 96 1.26 -18.95 -28.61
N LEU A 97 1.05 -20.18 -29.07
CA LEU A 97 2.02 -21.26 -28.91
C LEU A 97 3.29 -20.99 -29.73
N LYS A 98 3.11 -20.49 -30.95
CA LYS A 98 4.24 -20.16 -31.81
C LYS A 98 4.99 -18.92 -31.28
N ALA A 99 4.28 -17.90 -30.83
CA ALA A 99 4.89 -16.74 -30.19
C ALA A 99 5.73 -17.14 -28.96
N LEU A 100 5.21 -18.00 -28.11
CA LEU A 100 5.91 -18.50 -26.92
C LEU A 100 7.10 -19.40 -27.27
N GLU A 101 6.99 -20.21 -28.32
CA GLU A 101 8.12 -20.97 -28.85
C GLU A 101 9.26 -20.06 -29.27
N ARG A 102 8.95 -19.03 -30.06
CA ARG A 102 9.96 -18.06 -30.52
C ARG A 102 10.59 -17.21 -29.38
N SER A 103 9.88 -17.00 -28.31
CA SER A 103 10.48 -16.33 -27.14
C SER A 103 11.69 -17.09 -26.57
N ARG A 104 11.75 -18.42 -26.79
CA ARG A 104 12.87 -19.27 -26.34
C ARG A 104 14.14 -19.11 -27.17
N ASP A 105 14.07 -18.47 -28.32
CA ASP A 105 15.26 -18.13 -29.13
C ASP A 105 16.15 -17.10 -28.42
N LEU A 106 15.59 -16.34 -27.46
CA LEU A 106 16.35 -15.40 -26.65
C LEU A 106 17.06 -16.11 -25.50
N PRO A 107 18.26 -15.65 -25.12
CA PRO A 107 18.92 -16.11 -23.90
C PRO A 107 18.02 -15.92 -22.69
N ASP A 108 18.20 -16.76 -21.66
CA ASP A 108 17.52 -16.56 -20.38
C ASP A 108 17.88 -15.18 -19.81
N GLY A 109 16.84 -14.42 -19.44
CA GLY A 109 16.99 -13.07 -18.92
C GLY A 109 15.71 -12.24 -19.04
N GLU A 110 15.82 -10.98 -18.68
CA GLU A 110 14.69 -10.05 -18.58
C GLU A 110 13.94 -9.88 -19.92
N LEU A 111 14.66 -9.73 -21.02
CA LEU A 111 14.03 -9.56 -22.34
C LEU A 111 13.18 -10.77 -22.73
N ARG A 112 13.69 -12.01 -22.52
CA ARG A 112 12.92 -13.22 -22.78
C ARG A 112 11.65 -13.27 -21.96
N LEU A 113 11.72 -12.90 -20.67
CA LEU A 113 10.56 -12.82 -19.80
C LEU A 113 9.54 -11.80 -20.27
N MET A 114 10.00 -10.61 -20.64
CA MET A 114 9.13 -9.53 -21.12
C MET A 114 8.36 -9.94 -22.39
N VAL A 115 9.03 -10.57 -23.35
CA VAL A 115 8.39 -10.96 -24.61
C VAL A 115 7.45 -12.17 -24.40
N ALA A 116 7.83 -13.15 -23.57
CA ALA A 116 6.97 -14.28 -23.24
C ALA A 116 5.70 -13.84 -22.49
N ASN A 117 5.85 -12.98 -21.50
CA ASN A 117 4.72 -12.40 -20.77
C ASN A 117 3.80 -11.58 -21.69
N SER A 118 4.37 -10.84 -22.65
CA SER A 118 3.57 -10.11 -23.64
C SER A 118 2.77 -11.02 -24.56
N ALA A 119 3.33 -12.18 -24.94
CA ALA A 119 2.59 -13.19 -25.70
C ALA A 119 1.43 -13.78 -24.87
N LEU A 120 1.68 -14.07 -23.59
CA LEU A 120 0.63 -14.54 -22.68
C LEU A 120 -0.46 -13.48 -22.43
N GLU A 121 -0.09 -12.21 -22.32
CA GLU A 121 -1.05 -11.08 -22.23
C GLU A 121 -1.93 -11.03 -23.50
N GLY A 122 -1.32 -11.19 -24.67
CA GLY A 122 -2.05 -11.27 -25.93
C GLY A 122 -3.04 -12.44 -25.96
N TRP A 123 -2.60 -13.63 -25.53
CA TRP A 123 -3.44 -14.84 -25.43
C TRP A 123 -4.60 -14.64 -24.46
N ALA A 124 -4.30 -14.07 -23.30
CA ALA A 124 -5.30 -13.84 -22.24
C ALA A 124 -6.47 -12.96 -22.69
N LYS A 125 -6.28 -12.08 -23.66
CA LYS A 125 -7.39 -11.27 -24.23
C LYS A 125 -8.46 -12.11 -24.96
N LYS A 126 -8.09 -13.24 -25.52
CA LYS A 126 -9.03 -14.16 -26.20
C LYS A 126 -9.42 -15.35 -25.35
N ALA A 127 -8.45 -15.97 -24.69
CA ALA A 127 -8.63 -17.24 -23.97
C ALA A 127 -7.79 -17.25 -22.67
N PRO A 128 -8.18 -16.46 -21.64
CA PRO A 128 -7.41 -16.33 -20.41
C PRO A 128 -7.25 -17.64 -19.65
N LEU A 129 -8.29 -18.50 -19.68
CA LEU A 129 -8.24 -19.81 -19.03
C LEU A 129 -7.17 -20.73 -19.65
N GLU A 130 -7.09 -20.75 -20.99
CA GLU A 130 -6.09 -21.57 -21.70
C GLU A 130 -4.67 -21.04 -21.43
N ALA A 131 -4.50 -19.71 -21.41
CA ALA A 131 -3.22 -19.08 -21.08
C ALA A 131 -2.75 -19.44 -19.65
N LEU A 132 -3.66 -19.44 -18.66
CA LEU A 132 -3.38 -19.85 -17.28
C LEU A 132 -3.03 -21.35 -17.20
N GLN A 133 -3.79 -22.20 -17.88
CA GLN A 133 -3.51 -23.65 -17.94
C GLN A 133 -2.15 -23.93 -18.55
N TRP A 134 -1.82 -23.28 -19.65
CA TRP A 134 -0.51 -23.42 -20.27
C TRP A 134 0.62 -22.94 -19.32
N ALA A 135 0.46 -21.78 -18.69
CA ALA A 135 1.42 -21.23 -17.75
C ALA A 135 1.64 -22.15 -16.54
N SER A 136 0.59 -22.80 -16.05
CA SER A 136 0.66 -23.73 -14.92
C SER A 136 1.57 -24.92 -15.16
N VAL A 137 1.61 -25.41 -16.41
CA VAL A 137 2.37 -26.60 -16.80
C VAL A 137 3.77 -26.26 -17.33
N ASN A 138 3.92 -25.13 -18.04
CA ASN A 138 5.12 -24.85 -18.82
C ASN A 138 6.09 -23.86 -18.14
N LEU A 139 5.68 -23.16 -17.08
CA LEU A 139 6.51 -22.17 -16.41
C LEU A 139 6.99 -22.69 -15.04
N SER A 140 8.23 -22.31 -14.68
CA SER A 140 8.72 -22.49 -13.31
C SER A 140 7.96 -21.60 -12.32
N ALA A 141 8.00 -21.94 -11.03
CA ALA A 141 7.22 -21.25 -10.00
C ALA A 141 7.47 -19.72 -9.96
N SER A 142 8.70 -19.28 -10.19
CA SER A 142 9.05 -17.85 -10.22
C SER A 142 8.41 -17.10 -11.40
N TYR A 143 8.43 -17.70 -12.59
CA TYR A 143 7.85 -17.10 -13.79
C TYR A 143 6.33 -17.22 -13.84
N ARG A 144 5.80 -18.29 -13.29
CA ARG A 144 4.36 -18.55 -13.18
C ARG A 144 3.64 -17.46 -12.39
N ARG A 145 4.24 -16.97 -11.29
CA ARG A 145 3.64 -15.91 -10.49
C ARG A 145 3.41 -14.63 -11.31
N THR A 146 4.41 -14.18 -12.05
CA THR A 146 4.29 -12.97 -12.90
C THR A 146 3.29 -13.19 -14.03
N ALA A 147 3.32 -14.36 -14.68
CA ALA A 147 2.37 -14.69 -15.74
C ALA A 147 0.93 -14.73 -15.21
N TYR A 148 0.70 -15.33 -14.05
CA TYR A 148 -0.61 -15.40 -13.41
C TYR A 148 -1.17 -14.01 -13.10
N ALA A 149 -0.35 -13.12 -12.50
CA ALA A 149 -0.77 -11.75 -12.20
C ALA A 149 -1.21 -11.01 -13.48
N GLN A 150 -0.40 -11.08 -14.54
CA GLN A 150 -0.71 -10.41 -15.82
C GLN A 150 -1.95 -10.99 -16.52
N ILE A 151 -2.07 -12.31 -16.58
CA ILE A 151 -3.24 -12.95 -17.18
C ILE A 151 -4.50 -12.63 -16.37
N GLY A 152 -4.40 -12.66 -15.03
CA GLY A 152 -5.48 -12.30 -14.11
C GLY A 152 -5.95 -10.86 -14.31
N GLU A 153 -5.03 -9.90 -14.39
CA GLU A 153 -5.34 -8.50 -14.68
C GLU A 153 -6.10 -8.34 -16.02
N VAL A 154 -5.58 -8.96 -17.09
CA VAL A 154 -6.24 -8.91 -18.41
C VAL A 154 -7.65 -9.50 -18.35
N TRP A 155 -7.82 -10.61 -17.63
CA TRP A 155 -9.13 -11.26 -17.49
C TRP A 155 -10.11 -10.40 -16.72
N VAL A 156 -9.67 -9.80 -15.62
CA VAL A 156 -10.47 -8.85 -14.82
C VAL A 156 -10.89 -7.66 -15.67
N ARG A 157 -9.95 -7.02 -16.36
CA ARG A 157 -10.24 -5.85 -17.25
C ARG A 157 -11.18 -6.19 -18.40
N SER A 158 -11.29 -7.47 -18.75
CA SER A 158 -12.25 -7.98 -19.75
C SER A 158 -13.61 -8.39 -19.13
N GLY A 159 -13.86 -8.05 -17.87
CA GLY A 159 -15.11 -8.33 -17.16
C GLY A 159 -15.19 -9.74 -16.55
N GLY A 160 -14.09 -10.46 -16.47
CA GLY A 160 -14.03 -11.82 -15.98
C GLY A 160 -13.58 -11.98 -14.51
N GLY A 161 -13.72 -10.96 -13.66
CA GLY A 161 -13.20 -10.97 -12.30
C GLY A 161 -13.59 -12.19 -11.47
N ALA A 162 -14.88 -12.51 -11.39
CA ALA A 162 -15.38 -13.69 -10.66
C ALA A 162 -14.78 -15.01 -11.21
N LYS A 163 -14.75 -15.17 -12.53
CA LYS A 163 -14.19 -16.39 -13.15
C LYS A 163 -12.69 -16.53 -12.91
N ALA A 164 -11.97 -15.41 -12.92
CA ALA A 164 -10.53 -15.39 -12.60
C ALA A 164 -10.30 -15.79 -11.14
N ALA A 165 -11.06 -15.24 -10.21
CA ALA A 165 -10.98 -15.60 -8.80
C ALA A 165 -11.35 -17.08 -8.54
N ASP A 166 -12.43 -17.58 -9.16
CA ASP A 166 -12.86 -18.99 -9.08
C ASP A 166 -11.78 -19.95 -9.60
N TRP A 167 -11.09 -19.59 -10.69
CA TRP A 167 -9.97 -20.40 -11.16
C TRP A 167 -8.84 -20.44 -10.13
N GLY A 168 -8.51 -19.31 -9.53
CA GLY A 168 -7.50 -19.22 -8.48
C GLY A 168 -7.79 -20.09 -7.27
N MET A 169 -9.06 -20.21 -6.89
CA MET A 169 -9.49 -21.08 -5.78
C MET A 169 -9.17 -22.56 -6.00
N ASN A 170 -9.03 -23.00 -7.26
CA ASN A 170 -8.70 -24.38 -7.62
C ASN A 170 -7.18 -24.65 -7.68
N LEU A 171 -6.32 -23.67 -7.42
CA LEU A 171 -4.87 -23.89 -7.34
C LEU A 171 -4.53 -24.76 -6.13
N SER A 172 -3.79 -25.85 -6.38
CA SER A 172 -3.39 -26.81 -5.34
C SER A 172 -2.35 -26.24 -4.39
N ASN A 173 -1.45 -25.38 -4.89
CA ASN A 173 -0.45 -24.71 -4.06
C ASN A 173 -1.10 -23.51 -3.33
N GLU A 174 -1.11 -23.57 -2.01
CA GLU A 174 -1.74 -22.54 -1.17
C GLU A 174 -1.11 -21.14 -1.36
N ILE A 175 0.22 -21.05 -1.48
CA ILE A 175 0.92 -19.78 -1.66
C ILE A 175 0.55 -19.17 -3.02
N GLU A 176 0.52 -19.97 -4.08
CA GLU A 176 0.10 -19.50 -5.41
C GLU A 176 -1.37 -19.07 -5.43
N ARG A 177 -2.23 -19.81 -4.73
CA ARG A 177 -3.65 -19.49 -4.58
C ARG A 177 -3.85 -18.15 -3.88
N ILE A 178 -3.22 -17.96 -2.71
CA ILE A 178 -3.30 -16.69 -1.95
C ILE A 178 -2.82 -15.52 -2.82
N PHE A 179 -1.65 -15.67 -3.44
CA PHE A 179 -1.07 -14.62 -4.27
C PHE A 179 -1.99 -14.28 -5.46
N TYR A 180 -2.40 -15.27 -6.23
CA TYR A 180 -3.19 -15.05 -7.43
C TYR A 180 -4.57 -14.46 -7.13
N VAL A 181 -5.29 -15.00 -6.14
CA VAL A 181 -6.61 -14.48 -5.77
C VAL A 181 -6.53 -13.07 -5.22
N ALA A 182 -5.50 -12.75 -4.42
CA ALA A 182 -5.27 -11.40 -3.93
C ALA A 182 -5.06 -10.40 -5.08
N GLU A 183 -4.19 -10.70 -6.03
CA GLU A 183 -3.94 -9.87 -7.21
C GLU A 183 -5.20 -9.67 -8.07
N VAL A 184 -5.96 -10.74 -8.28
CA VAL A 184 -7.24 -10.66 -9.00
C VAL A 184 -8.23 -9.75 -8.27
N LEU A 185 -8.35 -9.87 -6.95
CA LEU A 185 -9.26 -9.07 -6.16
C LEU A 185 -8.84 -7.60 -6.09
N GLU A 186 -7.55 -7.31 -5.97
CA GLU A 186 -7.04 -5.94 -6.01
C GLU A 186 -7.39 -5.26 -7.35
N ASN A 187 -7.08 -5.91 -8.48
CA ASN A 187 -7.42 -5.41 -9.81
C ASN A 187 -8.96 -5.30 -10.02
N TRP A 188 -9.73 -6.25 -9.50
CA TRP A 188 -11.18 -6.24 -9.63
C TRP A 188 -11.83 -5.17 -8.79
N ALA A 189 -11.33 -4.94 -7.57
CA ALA A 189 -11.81 -3.90 -6.67
C ALA A 189 -11.51 -2.48 -7.17
N GLU A 190 -10.49 -2.27 -8.01
CA GLU A 190 -10.28 -0.99 -8.70
C GLU A 190 -11.45 -0.62 -9.65
N ILE A 191 -12.06 -1.64 -10.28
CA ILE A 191 -13.07 -1.45 -11.34
C ILE A 191 -14.47 -1.61 -10.78
N LEU A 192 -14.72 -2.70 -10.03
CA LEU A 192 -16.02 -3.09 -9.48
C LEU A 192 -15.85 -3.57 -8.03
N PRO A 193 -15.58 -2.64 -7.10
CA PRO A 193 -15.22 -2.99 -5.73
C PRO A 193 -16.30 -3.75 -4.97
N MET A 194 -17.56 -3.37 -5.16
CA MET A 194 -18.69 -4.06 -4.52
C MET A 194 -18.82 -5.52 -5.00
N ASP A 195 -18.59 -5.78 -6.28
CA ASP A 195 -18.68 -7.13 -6.83
C ASP A 195 -17.53 -8.01 -6.30
N ALA A 196 -16.32 -7.44 -6.20
CA ALA A 196 -15.17 -8.12 -5.61
C ALA A 196 -15.41 -8.48 -4.14
N ALA A 197 -15.89 -7.54 -3.33
CA ALA A 197 -16.23 -7.75 -1.93
C ALA A 197 -17.37 -8.78 -1.76
N ASN A 198 -18.41 -8.69 -2.56
CA ASN A 198 -19.53 -9.63 -2.56
C ASN A 198 -19.14 -11.05 -3.01
N TRP A 199 -18.12 -11.19 -3.85
CA TRP A 199 -17.59 -12.50 -4.18
C TRP A 199 -16.87 -13.11 -2.99
N VAL A 200 -16.02 -12.35 -2.30
CA VAL A 200 -15.31 -12.82 -1.10
C VAL A 200 -16.27 -13.18 0.02
N SER A 201 -17.35 -12.41 0.22
CA SER A 201 -18.33 -12.66 1.29
C SER A 201 -19.06 -14.01 1.20
N LYS A 202 -18.97 -14.68 0.04
CA LYS A 202 -19.52 -16.03 -0.16
C LYS A 202 -18.53 -17.14 0.17
N LEU A 203 -17.25 -16.80 0.42
CA LEU A 203 -16.24 -17.80 0.79
C LEU A 203 -16.46 -18.28 2.23
N PRO A 204 -16.02 -19.49 2.57
CA PRO A 204 -16.06 -19.98 3.94
C PRO A 204 -15.25 -19.08 4.88
N PRO A 205 -15.75 -18.79 6.10
CA PRO A 205 -15.02 -17.98 7.10
C PRO A 205 -13.66 -18.59 7.44
N GLY A 206 -12.67 -17.76 7.70
CA GLY A 206 -11.33 -18.15 8.11
C GLY A 206 -10.24 -17.23 7.60
N LYS A 207 -8.97 -17.51 7.94
CA LYS A 207 -7.82 -16.64 7.64
C LYS A 207 -7.70 -16.24 6.16
N PHE A 208 -8.02 -17.16 5.25
CA PHE A 208 -7.99 -16.85 3.82
C PHE A 208 -9.08 -15.85 3.45
N HIS A 209 -10.32 -16.08 3.90
CA HIS A 209 -11.44 -15.15 3.72
C HIS A 209 -11.12 -13.76 4.26
N ASP A 210 -10.61 -13.68 5.52
CA ASP A 210 -10.31 -12.39 6.18
C ASP A 210 -9.20 -11.63 5.45
N LEU A 211 -8.22 -12.34 4.93
CA LEU A 211 -7.17 -11.74 4.10
C LEU A 211 -7.75 -11.21 2.77
N MET A 212 -8.59 -11.98 2.10
CA MET A 212 -9.16 -11.60 0.80
C MET A 212 -10.14 -10.44 0.92
N ILE A 213 -10.99 -10.43 1.96
CA ILE A 213 -11.90 -9.30 2.17
C ILE A 213 -11.14 -8.02 2.53
N SER A 214 -10.07 -8.13 3.33
CA SER A 214 -9.20 -7.00 3.62
C SER A 214 -8.60 -6.40 2.35
N LYS A 215 -8.13 -7.23 1.43
CA LYS A 215 -7.54 -6.81 0.16
C LYS A 215 -8.55 -6.07 -0.73
N ALA A 216 -9.71 -6.66 -0.96
CA ALA A 216 -10.77 -6.06 -1.78
C ALA A 216 -11.26 -4.73 -1.19
N VAL A 217 -11.54 -4.70 0.12
CA VAL A 217 -12.04 -3.50 0.80
C VAL A 217 -10.95 -2.43 0.92
N TYR A 218 -9.68 -2.80 1.12
CA TYR A 218 -8.58 -1.84 1.17
C TYR A 218 -8.50 -1.01 -0.12
N VAL A 219 -8.54 -1.65 -1.29
CA VAL A 219 -8.55 -0.95 -2.58
C VAL A 219 -9.80 -0.08 -2.73
N TRP A 220 -10.97 -0.61 -2.35
CA TRP A 220 -12.23 0.15 -2.39
C TRP A 220 -12.15 1.42 -1.54
N VAL A 221 -11.64 1.31 -0.32
CA VAL A 221 -11.48 2.43 0.62
C VAL A 221 -10.53 3.52 0.09
N GLN A 222 -9.49 3.16 -0.66
CA GLN A 222 -8.57 4.16 -1.23
C GLN A 222 -9.26 5.07 -2.25
N HIS A 223 -10.24 4.57 -3.00
CA HIS A 223 -10.88 5.28 -4.10
C HIS A 223 -12.28 5.81 -3.74
N TYR A 224 -13.05 5.03 -2.96
CA TYR A 224 -14.45 5.33 -2.66
C TYR A 224 -14.78 5.00 -1.18
N PRO A 225 -14.15 5.69 -0.20
CA PRO A 225 -14.23 5.32 1.21
C PRO A 225 -15.65 5.40 1.77
N LYS A 226 -16.47 6.37 1.31
CA LYS A 226 -17.87 6.49 1.74
C LYS A 226 -18.69 5.25 1.36
N THR A 227 -18.65 4.84 0.10
CA THR A 227 -19.44 3.68 -0.36
C THR A 227 -18.92 2.37 0.24
N ALA A 228 -17.62 2.28 0.54
CA ALA A 228 -17.06 1.17 1.28
C ALA A 228 -17.61 1.13 2.72
N ALA A 229 -17.63 2.27 3.42
CA ALA A 229 -18.20 2.37 4.77
C ALA A 229 -19.69 1.99 4.81
N GLU A 230 -20.48 2.48 3.85
CA GLU A 230 -21.89 2.14 3.70
C GLU A 230 -22.11 0.63 3.51
N TRP A 231 -21.29 -0.02 2.69
CA TRP A 231 -21.35 -1.47 2.48
C TRP A 231 -20.92 -2.26 3.73
N ILE A 232 -19.83 -1.83 4.41
CA ILE A 232 -19.33 -2.48 5.63
C ILE A 232 -20.38 -2.47 6.73
N VAL A 233 -21.08 -1.35 6.93
CA VAL A 233 -22.13 -1.23 7.97
C VAL A 233 -23.27 -2.21 7.75
N LEU A 234 -23.64 -2.47 6.50
CA LEU A 234 -24.68 -3.44 6.17
C LEU A 234 -24.22 -4.90 6.38
N SER A 235 -22.91 -5.13 6.48
CA SER A 235 -22.28 -6.45 6.55
C SER A 235 -21.66 -6.65 7.94
N GLN A 236 -22.46 -7.09 8.93
CA GLN A 236 -22.07 -7.18 10.35
C GLN A 236 -20.72 -7.90 10.59
N ASP A 237 -20.41 -8.91 9.80
CA ASP A 237 -19.17 -9.69 9.91
C ASP A 237 -17.90 -8.86 9.59
N TYR A 238 -18.05 -7.67 8.99
CA TYR A 238 -16.91 -6.83 8.52
C TYR A 238 -16.80 -5.49 9.25
N HIS A 239 -17.52 -5.29 10.33
CA HIS A 239 -17.50 -4.03 11.11
C HIS A 239 -16.09 -3.64 11.56
N TRP A 240 -15.17 -4.58 11.72
CA TRP A 240 -13.77 -4.32 12.07
C TRP A 240 -12.99 -3.56 10.97
N LEU A 241 -13.49 -3.51 9.73
CA LEU A 241 -12.93 -2.71 8.63
C LEU A 241 -13.43 -1.26 8.64
N LEU A 242 -14.52 -0.97 9.36
CA LEU A 242 -15.21 0.32 9.30
C LEU A 242 -14.34 1.50 9.75
N PRO A 243 -13.55 1.41 10.85
CA PRO A 243 -12.71 2.52 11.28
C PRO A 243 -11.74 2.98 10.19
N ASN A 244 -11.13 2.03 9.46
CA ASN A 244 -10.25 2.36 8.35
C ASN A 244 -10.98 3.10 7.22
N ALA A 245 -12.15 2.62 6.81
CA ALA A 245 -12.95 3.23 5.76
C ALA A 245 -13.39 4.65 6.13
N VAL A 246 -13.88 4.84 7.35
CA VAL A 246 -14.33 6.15 7.84
C VAL A 246 -13.16 7.11 8.04
N GLY A 247 -12.01 6.63 8.54
CA GLY A 247 -10.80 7.43 8.64
C GLY A 247 -10.33 7.94 7.28
N LYS A 248 -10.27 7.07 6.27
CA LYS A 248 -9.91 7.47 4.90
C LYS A 248 -10.94 8.42 4.28
N TRP A 249 -12.23 8.24 4.57
CA TRP A 249 -13.24 9.20 4.16
C TRP A 249 -12.99 10.58 4.77
N ALA A 250 -12.65 10.62 6.06
CA ALA A 250 -12.38 11.87 6.77
C ALA A 250 -11.21 12.69 6.19
N ARG A 251 -10.27 12.06 5.49
CA ARG A 251 -9.21 12.77 4.73
C ARG A 251 -9.77 13.75 3.72
N PHE A 252 -10.89 13.39 3.09
CA PHE A 252 -11.51 14.17 2.02
C PHE A 252 -12.66 15.03 2.56
N ASP A 253 -13.45 14.48 3.49
CA ASP A 253 -14.62 15.14 4.07
C ASP A 253 -14.88 14.65 5.50
N HIS A 254 -14.15 15.22 6.46
CA HIS A 254 -14.30 14.88 7.87
C HIS A 254 -15.65 15.30 8.45
N ILE A 255 -16.29 16.34 7.88
CA ILE A 255 -17.60 16.81 8.34
C ILE A 255 -18.67 15.77 7.98
N ALA A 256 -18.69 15.33 6.72
CA ALA A 256 -19.66 14.31 6.28
C ALA A 256 -19.40 12.96 6.96
N ALA A 257 -18.12 12.54 7.12
CA ALA A 257 -17.77 11.30 7.80
C ALA A 257 -18.23 11.30 9.26
N SER A 258 -18.01 12.41 9.99
CA SER A 258 -18.42 12.56 11.38
C SER A 258 -19.95 12.61 11.54
N ALA A 259 -20.65 13.35 10.67
CA ALA A 259 -22.11 13.42 10.70
C ALA A 259 -22.73 12.05 10.44
N TRP A 260 -22.12 11.25 9.54
CA TRP A 260 -22.60 9.92 9.20
C TRP A 260 -22.49 8.93 10.37
N LEU A 261 -21.51 9.09 11.27
CA LEU A 261 -21.35 8.23 12.46
C LEU A 261 -22.55 8.27 13.41
N SER A 262 -23.36 9.33 13.37
CA SER A 262 -24.59 9.39 14.16
C SER A 262 -25.61 8.27 13.80
N LEU A 263 -25.41 7.60 12.66
CA LEU A 263 -26.21 6.47 12.21
C LEU A 263 -25.72 5.12 12.79
N ILE A 264 -24.53 5.08 13.42
CA ILE A 264 -23.96 3.88 14.00
C ILE A 264 -24.47 3.71 15.42
N ALA A 265 -25.29 2.67 15.63
CA ALA A 265 -25.89 2.39 16.92
C ALA A 265 -24.92 1.73 17.92
N ASP A 266 -23.90 1.03 17.43
CA ASP A 266 -22.87 0.40 18.27
C ASP A 266 -21.91 1.48 18.78
N GLU A 267 -21.95 1.72 20.10
CA GLU A 267 -21.16 2.77 20.78
C GLU A 267 -19.65 2.51 20.65
N HIS A 268 -19.21 1.26 20.85
CA HIS A 268 -17.80 0.90 20.75
C HIS A 268 -17.26 1.07 19.31
N LEU A 269 -18.02 0.61 18.32
CA LEU A 269 -17.65 0.81 16.91
C LEU A 269 -17.62 2.30 16.54
N SER A 270 -18.58 3.08 17.04
CA SER A 270 -18.62 4.53 16.87
C SER A 270 -17.38 5.21 17.47
N GLU A 271 -16.93 4.78 18.64
CA GLU A 271 -15.69 5.27 19.27
C GLU A 271 -14.46 5.00 18.43
N LEU A 272 -14.31 3.77 17.93
CA LEU A 272 -13.20 3.41 17.03
C LEU A 272 -13.20 4.25 15.74
N CYS A 273 -14.38 4.51 15.18
CA CYS A 273 -14.53 5.34 14.00
C CYS A 273 -14.19 6.81 14.26
N HIS A 274 -14.62 7.37 15.41
CA HIS A 274 -14.22 8.72 15.82
C HIS A 274 -12.69 8.84 16.00
N ALA A 275 -12.06 7.86 16.64
CA ALA A 275 -10.61 7.81 16.78
C ALA A 275 -9.91 7.79 15.40
N ALA A 276 -10.43 7.01 14.45
CA ALA A 276 -9.89 6.94 13.09
C ALA A 276 -10.04 8.26 12.32
N ILE A 277 -11.19 8.93 12.42
CA ILE A 277 -11.41 10.28 11.83
C ILE A 277 -10.38 11.26 12.38
N VAL A 278 -10.25 11.31 13.70
CA VAL A 278 -9.35 12.25 14.38
C VAL A 278 -7.89 11.97 13.98
N THR A 279 -7.49 10.71 13.92
CA THR A 279 -6.14 10.31 13.54
C THR A 279 -5.78 10.78 12.13
N GLU A 280 -6.63 10.51 11.15
CA GLU A 280 -6.38 10.89 9.76
C GLU A 280 -6.45 12.41 9.55
N TRP A 281 -7.35 13.09 10.22
CA TRP A 281 -7.46 14.55 10.13
C TRP A 281 -6.30 15.28 10.80
N ALA A 282 -5.83 14.76 11.95
CA ALA A 282 -4.72 15.34 12.69
C ALA A 282 -3.41 15.37 11.90
N ILE A 283 -3.22 14.47 10.95
CA ILE A 283 -2.03 14.45 10.06
C ILE A 283 -1.94 15.76 9.25
N TYR A 284 -3.07 16.33 8.85
CA TYR A 284 -3.08 17.50 7.95
C TYR A 284 -3.37 18.82 8.68
N ASN A 285 -4.20 18.77 9.72
CA ASN A 285 -4.60 19.96 10.47
C ASN A 285 -4.94 19.61 11.93
N PRO A 286 -3.91 19.35 12.75
CA PRO A 286 -4.11 18.91 14.13
C PRO A 286 -4.84 19.95 14.99
N ALA A 287 -4.60 21.25 14.77
CA ALA A 287 -5.29 22.30 15.51
C ALA A 287 -6.81 22.32 15.24
N ALA A 288 -7.22 22.12 13.99
CA ALA A 288 -8.63 22.04 13.63
C ALA A 288 -9.27 20.75 14.16
N ALA A 289 -8.57 19.60 14.06
CA ALA A 289 -9.01 18.32 14.61
C ALA A 289 -9.22 18.42 16.14
N TYR A 290 -8.30 19.08 16.86
CA TYR A 290 -8.44 19.32 18.30
C TYR A 290 -9.67 20.17 18.61
N LYS A 291 -9.83 21.30 17.94
CA LYS A 291 -10.98 22.20 18.13
C LYS A 291 -12.31 21.49 17.87
N TRP A 292 -12.37 20.69 16.83
CA TRP A 292 -13.56 19.91 16.51
C TRP A 292 -13.86 18.85 17.58
N SER A 293 -12.85 18.13 18.06
CA SER A 293 -12.97 17.15 19.12
C SER A 293 -13.55 17.78 20.40
N GLU A 294 -13.06 18.95 20.79
CA GLU A 294 -13.57 19.72 21.92
C GLU A 294 -15.05 20.09 21.82
N SER A 295 -15.55 20.27 20.60
CA SER A 295 -16.92 20.69 20.36
C SER A 295 -17.89 19.51 20.20
N ASN A 296 -17.41 18.35 19.78
CA ASN A 296 -18.25 17.25 19.34
C ASN A 296 -18.11 15.96 20.16
N LEU A 297 -16.97 15.77 20.88
CA LEU A 297 -16.71 14.58 21.69
C LEU A 297 -16.82 14.89 23.18
N LYS A 298 -17.07 13.85 23.99
CA LYS A 298 -17.19 13.96 25.46
C LYS A 298 -16.55 12.75 26.14
N GLY A 299 -16.29 12.89 27.44
CA GLY A 299 -15.80 11.76 28.27
C GLY A 299 -14.53 11.13 27.73
N GLU A 300 -14.52 9.81 27.66
CA GLU A 300 -13.38 9.03 27.23
C GLU A 300 -13.01 9.25 25.76
N GLN A 301 -14.00 9.41 24.89
CA GLN A 301 -13.79 9.73 23.46
C GLN A 301 -12.97 11.01 23.29
N LEU A 302 -13.31 12.08 24.02
CA LEU A 302 -12.55 13.34 23.99
C LEU A 302 -11.13 13.18 24.52
N THR A 303 -10.96 12.42 25.61
CA THR A 303 -9.66 12.15 26.19
C THR A 303 -8.75 11.39 25.21
N ASN A 304 -9.29 10.38 24.54
CA ASN A 304 -8.56 9.60 23.54
C ASN A 304 -8.22 10.45 22.31
N ALA A 305 -9.14 11.27 21.81
CA ALA A 305 -8.92 12.18 20.70
C ALA A 305 -7.78 13.17 20.99
N ARG A 306 -7.78 13.79 22.17
CA ARG A 306 -6.69 14.70 22.61
C ARG A 306 -5.34 14.00 22.60
N ARG A 307 -5.26 12.79 23.17
CA ARG A 307 -4.03 12.00 23.22
C ARG A 307 -3.51 11.68 21.81
N ILE A 308 -4.38 11.24 20.92
CA ILE A 308 -4.03 10.93 19.51
C ILE A 308 -3.51 12.18 18.81
N ILE A 309 -4.26 13.29 18.86
CA ILE A 309 -3.89 14.52 18.14
C ILE A 309 -2.59 15.08 18.67
N LEU A 310 -2.52 15.34 19.98
CA LEU A 310 -1.37 15.97 20.60
C LEU A 310 -0.14 15.05 20.56
N GLY A 311 -0.32 13.73 20.75
CA GLY A 311 0.77 12.78 20.65
C GLY A 311 1.40 12.76 19.26
N ASN A 312 0.59 12.58 18.22
CA ASN A 312 1.09 12.57 16.84
C ASN A 312 1.74 13.91 16.46
N TRP A 313 1.09 15.02 16.78
CA TRP A 313 1.63 16.36 16.48
C TRP A 313 2.93 16.64 17.22
N THR A 314 3.01 16.25 18.50
CA THR A 314 4.22 16.46 19.31
C THR A 314 5.39 15.60 18.84
N ALA A 315 5.15 14.37 18.38
CA ALA A 315 6.20 13.50 17.89
C ALA A 315 7.00 14.14 16.74
N ASP A 316 6.32 14.86 15.86
CA ASP A 316 6.92 15.50 14.69
C ASP A 316 7.33 16.97 14.97
N TYR A 317 6.52 17.75 15.73
CA TYR A 317 6.66 19.20 15.88
C TYR A 317 6.45 19.69 17.33
N PRO A 318 7.25 19.25 18.31
CA PRO A 318 7.00 19.54 19.74
C PRO A 318 6.98 21.03 20.09
N LEU A 319 7.84 21.84 19.48
CA LEU A 319 7.88 23.28 19.75
C LEU A 319 6.66 24.03 19.17
N GLU A 320 6.17 23.59 18.01
CA GLU A 320 4.96 24.16 17.39
C GLU A 320 3.73 23.93 18.28
N VAL A 321 3.58 22.70 18.77
CA VAL A 321 2.46 22.35 19.67
C VAL A 321 2.53 23.13 20.99
N LEU A 322 3.72 23.33 21.54
CA LEU A 322 3.89 24.16 22.74
C LEU A 322 3.45 25.60 22.51
N ILE A 323 3.84 26.22 21.38
CA ILE A 323 3.42 27.58 21.02
C ILE A 323 1.89 27.62 20.87
N TRP A 324 1.32 26.69 20.11
CA TRP A 324 -0.13 26.58 19.93
C TRP A 324 -0.88 26.40 21.26
N SER A 325 -0.34 25.62 22.18
CA SER A 325 -0.97 25.37 23.49
C SER A 325 -1.13 26.62 24.36
N GLN A 326 -0.36 27.70 24.07
CA GLN A 326 -0.45 28.93 24.81
C GLN A 326 -1.81 29.64 24.64
N ASP A 327 -2.49 29.39 23.53
CA ASP A 327 -3.81 29.96 23.23
C ASP A 327 -4.97 29.16 23.83
N LEU A 328 -4.70 27.98 24.43
CA LEU A 328 -5.73 27.16 25.04
C LEU A 328 -6.32 27.78 26.31
N LYS A 329 -7.64 27.87 26.34
CA LYS A 329 -8.43 28.36 27.49
C LYS A 329 -9.58 27.39 27.77
N PRO A 330 -9.96 27.15 29.01
CA PRO A 330 -9.34 27.65 30.25
C PRO A 330 -7.98 26.99 30.52
N GLN A 331 -7.28 27.45 31.56
CA GLN A 331 -5.94 26.99 31.93
C GLN A 331 -5.88 25.45 32.17
N GLU A 332 -6.95 24.82 32.66
CA GLU A 332 -7.04 23.38 32.88
C GLU A 332 -6.88 22.59 31.56
N LYS A 333 -7.47 23.10 30.47
CA LYS A 333 -7.29 22.47 29.14
C LYS A 333 -5.82 22.56 28.68
N ARG A 334 -5.18 23.69 28.92
CA ARG A 334 -3.76 23.89 28.63
C ARG A 334 -2.89 22.93 29.44
N MET A 335 -3.17 22.77 30.75
CA MET A 335 -2.44 21.82 31.58
C MET A 335 -2.56 20.38 31.07
N SER A 336 -3.77 19.92 30.79
CA SER A 336 -4.00 18.60 30.23
C SER A 336 -3.29 18.39 28.88
N ALA A 337 -3.22 19.43 28.05
CA ALA A 337 -2.48 19.38 26.78
C ALA A 337 -0.97 19.27 27.02
N LEU A 338 -0.42 20.08 27.95
CA LEU A 338 1.00 20.06 28.29
C LEU A 338 1.45 18.72 28.86
N GLU A 339 0.59 18.03 29.62
CA GLU A 339 0.88 16.68 30.10
C GLU A 339 1.13 15.71 28.94
N VAL A 340 0.24 15.67 27.96
CA VAL A 340 0.41 14.81 26.77
C VAL A 340 1.62 15.22 25.94
N ILE A 341 1.82 16.54 25.77
CA ILE A 341 2.96 17.08 24.99
C ILE A 341 4.29 16.65 25.63
N PHE A 342 4.47 16.86 26.93
CA PHE A 342 5.73 16.53 27.58
C PHE A 342 5.92 15.02 27.80
N GLU A 343 4.86 14.26 28.02
CA GLU A 343 4.91 12.80 28.01
C GLU A 343 5.41 12.27 26.66
N THR A 344 4.82 12.72 25.55
CA THR A 344 5.23 12.29 24.22
C THR A 344 6.64 12.76 23.87
N TRP A 345 6.96 14.02 24.14
CA TRP A 345 8.27 14.57 23.80
C TRP A 345 9.40 13.93 24.60
N SER A 346 9.19 13.64 25.90
CA SER A 346 10.19 12.94 26.71
C SER A 346 10.44 11.51 26.23
N LEU A 347 9.45 10.84 25.67
CA LEU A 347 9.58 9.51 25.09
C LEU A 347 10.21 9.51 23.68
N THR A 348 9.97 10.55 22.88
CA THR A 348 10.48 10.62 21.49
C THR A 348 11.86 11.25 21.41
N ASP A 349 12.12 12.33 22.16
CA ASP A 349 13.41 13.01 22.24
C ASP A 349 13.68 13.57 23.65
N LEU A 350 14.12 12.67 24.52
CA LEU A 350 14.45 13.00 25.92
C LEU A 350 15.49 14.12 26.04
N THR A 351 16.49 14.13 25.16
CA THR A 351 17.58 15.11 25.18
C THR A 351 17.08 16.51 24.86
N ALA A 352 16.33 16.67 23.77
CA ALA A 352 15.76 17.97 23.41
C ALA A 352 14.77 18.47 24.46
N CYS A 353 13.96 17.60 25.06
CA CYS A 353 13.04 17.94 26.13
C CYS A 353 13.79 18.44 27.39
N LYS A 354 14.86 17.73 27.82
CA LYS A 354 15.74 18.17 28.93
C LYS A 354 16.40 19.52 28.64
N ASP A 355 16.88 19.76 27.43
CA ASP A 355 17.53 21.02 27.05
C ASP A 355 16.55 22.17 26.95
N TRP A 356 15.31 21.89 26.58
CA TRP A 356 14.24 22.88 26.59
C TRP A 356 13.90 23.32 28.03
N VAL A 357 13.67 22.37 28.95
CA VAL A 357 13.26 22.67 30.32
C VAL A 357 14.32 23.48 31.09
N LYS A 358 15.62 23.25 30.84
CA LYS A 358 16.73 24.02 31.45
C LYS A 358 16.65 25.51 31.11
N LYS A 359 16.11 25.85 29.94
CA LYS A 359 16.01 27.22 29.43
C LYS A 359 14.74 27.95 29.92
N GLN A 360 13.78 27.20 30.53
CA GLN A 360 12.50 27.77 30.95
C GLN A 360 12.62 28.51 32.26
N LYS A 361 11.85 29.60 32.36
CA LYS A 361 11.61 30.26 33.65
C LYS A 361 10.75 29.37 34.55
N ALA A 362 10.85 29.65 35.86
CA ALA A 362 9.96 29.04 36.83
C ALA A 362 8.49 29.24 36.44
N GLY A 363 7.69 28.19 36.62
CA GLY A 363 6.27 28.21 36.31
C GLY A 363 5.68 26.81 36.04
N LEU A 364 4.40 26.83 35.80
CA LEU A 364 3.61 25.60 35.69
C LEU A 364 4.08 24.68 34.54
N GLU A 365 4.39 25.24 33.36
CA GLU A 365 4.86 24.45 32.22
C GLU A 365 6.19 23.75 32.52
N LYS A 366 7.10 24.44 33.23
CA LYS A 366 8.36 23.84 33.66
C LYS A 366 8.12 22.70 34.64
N ASP A 367 7.23 22.89 35.60
CA ASP A 367 6.91 21.88 36.60
C ASP A 367 6.27 20.65 35.99
N ILE A 368 5.35 20.80 35.02
CA ILE A 368 4.74 19.67 34.28
C ILE A 368 5.81 18.93 33.45
N CYS A 369 6.67 19.67 32.73
CA CYS A 369 7.75 19.06 31.96
C CYS A 369 8.71 18.26 32.86
N LEU A 370 9.13 18.83 34.00
CA LEU A 370 10.00 18.15 34.96
C LEU A 370 9.36 16.89 35.51
N SER A 371 8.05 16.95 35.83
CA SER A 371 7.30 15.76 36.30
C SER A 371 7.27 14.67 35.22
N ARG A 372 6.95 14.98 33.97
CA ARG A 372 6.90 14.00 32.88
C ARG A 372 8.28 13.44 32.51
N LEU A 373 9.34 14.28 32.52
CA LEU A 373 10.72 13.80 32.38
C LEU A 373 11.13 12.84 33.48
N ALA A 374 10.74 13.16 34.73
CA ALA A 374 11.00 12.28 35.88
C ALA A 374 10.25 10.94 35.77
N ASP A 375 8.99 10.95 35.33
CA ASP A 375 8.22 9.73 35.07
C ASP A 375 8.88 8.86 33.98
N THR A 376 9.36 9.45 32.90
CA THR A 376 10.05 8.75 31.79
C THR A 376 11.35 8.08 32.25
N LEU A 377 12.07 8.71 33.19
CA LEU A 377 13.37 8.21 33.70
C LEU A 377 13.23 7.31 34.92
N MET A 378 12.05 7.20 35.51
CA MET A 378 11.83 6.53 36.80
C MET A 378 12.32 5.08 36.82
N GLU A 379 12.24 4.37 35.71
CA GLU A 379 12.69 2.97 35.59
C GLU A 379 14.15 2.85 35.16
N SER A 380 14.62 3.73 34.27
CA SER A 380 15.97 3.65 33.68
C SER A 380 17.04 4.36 34.48
N ASP A 381 16.72 5.52 35.08
CA ASP A 381 17.61 6.31 35.93
C ASP A 381 16.80 7.00 37.05
N PRO A 382 16.43 6.22 38.11
CA PRO A 382 15.63 6.75 39.19
C PRO A 382 16.33 7.86 40.02
N GLU A 383 17.68 7.92 40.03
CA GLU A 383 18.43 8.99 40.66
C GLU A 383 18.28 10.32 39.92
N GLU A 384 18.42 10.32 38.60
CA GLU A 384 18.17 11.50 37.76
C GLU A 384 16.70 11.91 37.86
N ALA A 385 15.77 10.96 37.80
CA ALA A 385 14.34 11.21 37.97
C ALA A 385 14.02 11.96 39.25
N ALA A 386 14.57 11.49 40.38
CA ALA A 386 14.40 12.14 41.68
C ALA A 386 15.05 13.55 41.70
N GLY A 387 16.18 13.73 41.03
CA GLY A 387 16.84 15.04 40.87
C GLY A 387 15.98 16.05 40.10
N LEU A 388 15.33 15.61 39.02
CA LEU A 388 14.38 16.41 38.25
C LEU A 388 13.16 16.78 39.09
N ALA A 389 12.59 15.81 39.82
CA ALA A 389 11.44 16.04 40.68
C ALA A 389 11.75 17.01 41.84
N LEU A 390 12.98 17.05 42.38
CA LEU A 390 13.44 18.05 43.34
C LEU A 390 13.41 19.46 42.78
N SER A 391 13.60 19.62 41.48
CA SER A 391 13.63 20.93 40.79
C SER A 391 12.22 21.51 40.52
N ILE A 392 11.15 20.74 40.79
CA ILE A 392 9.75 21.18 40.68
C ILE A 392 9.49 22.23 41.79
N GLU A 393 8.89 23.36 41.42
CA GLU A 393 8.59 24.44 42.37
C GLU A 393 7.26 24.23 43.11
N ASN A 394 6.22 23.74 42.36
CA ASN A 394 4.91 23.47 42.96
C ASN A 394 5.01 22.36 44.00
N PRO A 395 4.69 22.63 45.31
CA PRO A 395 4.89 21.66 46.38
C PRO A 395 4.08 20.38 46.21
N SER A 396 2.86 20.49 45.68
CA SER A 396 1.98 19.33 45.53
C SER A 396 2.47 18.41 44.39
N VAL A 397 2.87 18.97 43.26
CA VAL A 397 3.45 18.23 42.12
C VAL A 397 4.77 17.58 42.53
N LYS A 398 5.66 18.34 43.19
CA LYS A 398 6.93 17.83 43.74
C LYS A 398 6.72 16.62 44.66
N LYS A 399 5.81 16.76 45.65
CA LYS A 399 5.50 15.69 46.59
C LYS A 399 5.02 14.41 45.87
N MET A 400 4.09 14.57 44.94
CA MET A 400 3.51 13.46 44.19
C MET A 400 4.56 12.73 43.35
N SER A 401 5.35 13.48 42.55
CA SER A 401 6.41 12.92 41.70
C SER A 401 7.47 12.19 42.53
N LEU A 402 7.97 12.81 43.61
CA LEU A 402 8.96 12.19 44.50
C LEU A 402 8.42 10.94 45.16
N ALA A 403 7.17 10.94 45.64
CA ALA A 403 6.56 9.78 46.28
C ALA A 403 6.53 8.59 45.33
N GLN A 404 6.07 8.80 44.12
CA GLN A 404 5.95 7.77 43.09
C GLN A 404 7.34 7.22 42.68
N ILE A 405 8.32 8.09 42.44
CA ILE A 405 9.69 7.70 42.09
C ILE A 405 10.33 6.87 43.20
N ILE A 406 10.27 7.35 44.43
CA ILE A 406 10.89 6.68 45.58
C ILE A 406 10.21 5.32 45.86
N GLU A 407 8.90 5.22 45.71
CA GLU A 407 8.17 3.96 45.88
C GLU A 407 8.59 2.95 44.81
N ASN A 408 8.64 3.35 43.56
CA ASN A 408 9.10 2.49 42.46
C ASN A 408 10.56 2.05 42.65
N TRP A 409 11.45 3.01 42.97
CA TRP A 409 12.87 2.76 43.17
C TRP A 409 13.14 1.83 44.35
N LYS A 410 12.39 1.96 45.46
CA LYS A 410 12.47 1.03 46.63
C LYS A 410 12.08 -0.39 46.24
N ARG A 411 11.19 -0.56 45.29
CA ARG A 411 10.76 -1.89 44.83
C ARG A 411 11.84 -2.55 43.95
N THR A 412 12.57 -1.79 43.15
CA THR A 412 13.60 -2.29 42.20
C THR A 412 14.99 -2.34 42.84
N GLU A 413 15.42 -1.27 43.53
CA GLU A 413 16.77 -1.10 44.08
C GLU A 413 16.70 -0.50 45.52
N PRO A 414 16.23 -1.24 46.52
CA PRO A 414 15.92 -0.71 47.87
C PRO A 414 17.12 -0.05 48.58
N GLU A 415 18.32 -0.60 48.40
CA GLU A 415 19.52 -0.07 49.03
C GLU A 415 19.90 1.31 48.49
N LYS A 416 19.88 1.47 47.20
CA LYS A 416 20.18 2.77 46.55
C LYS A 416 19.11 3.83 46.88
N ALA A 417 17.83 3.47 46.83
CA ALA A 417 16.74 4.34 47.18
C ALA A 417 16.83 4.82 48.64
N ASN A 418 17.18 3.94 49.59
CA ASN A 418 17.36 4.31 50.99
C ASN A 418 18.58 5.21 51.19
N ALA A 419 19.71 4.93 50.55
CA ALA A 419 20.91 5.78 50.62
C ALA A 419 20.64 7.18 50.05
N TRP A 420 19.90 7.28 48.96
CA TRP A 420 19.52 8.58 48.35
C TRP A 420 18.58 9.36 49.25
N THR A 421 17.56 8.72 49.84
CA THR A 421 16.59 9.35 50.77
C THR A 421 17.26 9.83 52.08
N GLN A 422 18.27 9.13 52.58
CA GLN A 422 19.06 9.58 53.73
C GLN A 422 19.88 10.85 53.45
N LYS A 423 20.36 11.02 52.21
CA LYS A 423 21.05 12.25 51.77
C LYS A 423 20.09 13.44 51.57
N HIS A 424 18.79 13.18 51.45
CA HIS A 424 17.75 14.20 51.23
C HIS A 424 16.66 14.16 52.31
N PRO A 425 16.96 14.47 53.61
CA PRO A 425 16.04 14.27 54.73
C PRO A 425 14.75 15.10 54.62
N ASN A 426 14.78 16.24 53.92
CA ASN A 426 13.60 17.06 53.69
C ASN A 426 12.55 16.37 52.79
N VAL A 427 12.96 15.42 51.97
CA VAL A 427 12.07 14.64 51.11
C VAL A 427 11.28 13.63 51.96
N LEU A 428 11.88 13.04 52.99
CA LEU A 428 11.21 12.10 53.89
C LEU A 428 10.01 12.73 54.61
N ASN A 429 10.12 14.02 54.98
CA ASN A 429 9.04 14.75 55.66
C ASN A 429 7.92 15.15 54.69
N SER A 430 8.21 15.26 53.39
CA SER A 430 7.22 15.60 52.36
C SER A 430 6.49 14.36 51.79
N VAL A 431 7.07 13.15 51.89
CA VAL A 431 6.55 11.89 51.35
C VAL A 431 5.79 11.05 52.38
N LYS A 432 5.94 11.34 53.70
CA LYS A 432 5.10 10.68 54.69
C LYS A 432 3.62 11.04 54.53
N PRO A 433 2.69 10.04 54.61
CA PRO A 433 1.27 10.23 54.43
C PRO A 433 0.64 11.29 55.33
#